data_88d6084ce109b5d66a2bd4f7e0d45620
#
_entry.id   88d6084ce109b5d66a2bd4f7e0d45620
#
_cell.length_a   1.000
_cell.length_b   1.000
_cell.length_c   1.000
_cell.angle_alpha   90.00
_cell.angle_beta   90.00
_cell.angle_gamma   90.00
#
_symmetry.space_group_name_H-M   'P 1'
#
loop_
_entity.id
_entity.type
_entity.pdbx_description
1 polymer ?
#
loop_
_entity_poly.entity_id
_entity_poly.type
_entity_poly.pdbx_seq_one_letter_code
_entity_poly.pdbx_strand_id
1 'polypeptide(L)'
;GGWIAGASMALWLHISGEGLPFAAIAGGVFALRYAAEPREWSRLVRYVGVLAFGSAGLLLLTHGWAASLVTHCDSMSPPYLAPLALLFPAMLLGRRIAGDSTALRRILPVTAAGIAAAGLFLATGPECLAGPFSTLDPVVYRYWYLGVMEGQPVWQQGPTVIALILVPPLVGLVGLILAFVRETDRARRLDWLSIAGLALGSFAISILVLRAMSVAHMFALAGNAWLIASLYTRIRALPRMMERVGATVLLCVLSPA
;
A
#
# COMPACT_ATOMS: atom_id res chain seq x y z
N GLY A 1 -15.31 0.26 6.85
CA GLY A 1 -14.15 -0.01 6.04
C GLY A 1 -12.90 -0.53 6.76
N GLY A 2 -12.48 0.02 7.93
CA GLY A 2 -11.19 -0.35 8.54
C GLY A 2 -11.05 -1.84 8.87
N TRP A 3 -12.06 -2.49 9.39
CA TRP A 3 -12.01 -3.92 9.71
C TRP A 3 -11.92 -4.82 8.46
N ILE A 4 -12.59 -4.47 7.35
CA ILE A 4 -12.47 -5.21 6.08
C ILE A 4 -11.03 -5.09 5.56
N ALA A 5 -10.49 -3.87 5.51
CA ALA A 5 -9.12 -3.65 5.08
C ALA A 5 -8.11 -4.41 5.97
N GLY A 6 -8.31 -4.40 7.30
CA GLY A 6 -7.47 -5.15 8.23
C GLY A 6 -7.54 -6.66 8.00
N ALA A 7 -8.74 -7.21 7.80
CA ALA A 7 -8.93 -8.63 7.53
C ALA A 7 -8.30 -9.05 6.18
N SER A 8 -8.51 -8.26 5.13
CA SER A 8 -7.90 -8.52 3.82
C SER A 8 -6.37 -8.49 3.89
N MET A 9 -5.80 -7.53 4.61
CA MET A 9 -4.34 -7.45 4.79
C MET A 9 -3.81 -8.59 5.67
N ALA A 10 -4.53 -8.99 6.72
CA ALA A 10 -4.14 -10.16 7.53
C ALA A 10 -4.11 -11.44 6.71
N LEU A 11 -5.13 -11.66 5.85
CA LEU A 11 -5.15 -12.78 4.91
C LEU A 11 -3.99 -12.70 3.91
N TRP A 12 -3.75 -11.54 3.34
CA TRP A 12 -2.64 -11.36 2.40
C TRP A 12 -1.29 -11.64 3.06
N LEU A 13 -1.03 -11.08 4.23
CA LEU A 13 0.20 -11.34 4.99
C LEU A 13 0.37 -12.82 5.36
N HIS A 14 -0.73 -13.52 5.57
CA HIS A 14 -0.70 -14.94 5.83
C HIS A 14 -0.35 -15.78 4.60
N ILE A 15 -0.73 -15.31 3.40
CA ILE A 15 -0.39 -15.96 2.12
C ILE A 15 1.05 -15.61 1.71
N SER A 16 1.46 -14.36 1.91
CA SER A 16 2.78 -13.86 1.49
C SER A 16 3.23 -12.66 2.34
N GLY A 17 4.45 -12.73 2.89
CA GLY A 17 5.10 -11.63 3.59
C GLY A 17 5.29 -10.36 2.73
N GLU A 18 5.23 -10.49 1.40
CA GLU A 18 5.29 -9.35 0.46
C GLU A 18 4.15 -8.34 0.63
N GLY A 19 3.05 -8.73 1.32
CA GLY A 19 1.96 -7.83 1.69
C GLY A 19 2.33 -6.78 2.75
N LEU A 20 3.43 -6.96 3.50
CA LEU A 20 3.78 -6.09 4.63
C LEU A 20 3.96 -4.60 4.27
N PRO A 21 4.70 -4.24 3.21
CA PRO A 21 4.80 -2.85 2.79
C PRO A 21 3.45 -2.22 2.44
N PHE A 22 2.55 -2.97 1.81
CA PHE A 22 1.21 -2.50 1.47
C PHE A 22 0.33 -2.33 2.71
N ALA A 23 0.44 -3.23 3.68
CA ALA A 23 -0.23 -3.08 4.98
C ALA A 23 0.26 -1.82 5.71
N ALA A 24 1.56 -1.53 5.69
CA ALA A 24 2.14 -0.32 6.25
C ALA A 24 1.64 0.95 5.54
N ILE A 25 1.59 0.96 4.19
CA ILE A 25 1.06 2.08 3.40
C ILE A 25 -0.41 2.32 3.73
N ALA A 26 -1.24 1.28 3.78
CA ALA A 26 -2.65 1.40 4.14
C ALA A 26 -2.82 1.94 5.58
N GLY A 27 -2.00 1.48 6.53
CA GLY A 27 -1.95 2.01 7.89
C GLY A 27 -1.58 3.50 7.91
N GLY A 28 -0.58 3.90 7.12
CA GLY A 28 -0.17 5.30 6.94
C GLY A 28 -1.29 6.18 6.37
N VAL A 29 -2.02 5.68 5.37
CA VAL A 29 -3.19 6.39 4.81
C VAL A 29 -4.29 6.56 5.86
N PHE A 30 -4.63 5.53 6.64
CA PHE A 30 -5.59 5.67 7.75
C PHE A 30 -5.10 6.63 8.83
N ALA A 31 -3.80 6.65 9.12
CA ALA A 31 -3.20 7.59 10.07
C ALA A 31 -3.30 9.05 9.58
N LEU A 32 -3.02 9.30 8.31
CA LEU A 32 -3.17 10.63 7.69
C LEU A 32 -4.63 11.09 7.67
N ARG A 33 -5.58 10.19 7.38
CA ARG A 33 -7.01 10.49 7.50
C ARG A 33 -7.40 10.86 8.93
N TYR A 34 -6.90 10.12 9.92
CA TYR A 34 -7.13 10.45 11.32
C TYR A 34 -6.49 11.77 11.72
N ALA A 35 -5.29 12.08 11.21
CA ALA A 35 -4.67 13.40 11.42
C ALA A 35 -5.56 14.54 10.89
N ALA A 36 -6.19 14.35 9.73
CA ALA A 36 -7.11 15.32 9.12
C ALA A 36 -8.44 15.41 9.87
N GLU A 37 -9.03 14.27 10.28
CA GLU A 37 -10.36 14.19 10.89
C GLU A 37 -10.40 13.21 12.08
N PRO A 38 -10.75 13.69 13.30
CA PRO A 38 -10.77 12.83 14.50
C PRO A 38 -11.71 11.63 14.41
N ARG A 39 -12.82 11.74 13.66
CA ARG A 39 -13.79 10.64 13.45
C ARG A 39 -13.20 9.42 12.73
N GLU A 40 -12.10 9.60 11.98
CA GLU A 40 -11.42 8.51 11.28
C GLU A 40 -10.63 7.59 12.24
N TRP A 41 -10.49 7.96 13.52
CA TRP A 41 -9.89 7.11 14.55
C TRP A 41 -10.46 5.70 14.59
N SER A 42 -11.78 5.58 14.52
CA SER A 42 -12.45 4.28 14.57
C SER A 42 -12.08 3.37 13.40
N ARG A 43 -11.75 3.95 12.23
CA ARG A 43 -11.27 3.18 11.07
C ARG A 43 -9.83 2.72 11.26
N LEU A 44 -8.95 3.60 11.73
CA LEU A 44 -7.55 3.28 12.03
C LEU A 44 -7.44 2.17 13.07
N VAL A 45 -8.14 2.32 14.21
CA VAL A 45 -8.12 1.32 15.30
C VAL A 45 -8.62 -0.04 14.82
N ARG A 46 -9.73 -0.06 14.08
CA ARG A 46 -10.27 -1.31 13.54
C ARG A 46 -9.32 -1.94 12.53
N TYR A 47 -8.66 -1.13 11.70
CA TYR A 47 -7.66 -1.61 10.75
C TYR A 47 -6.50 -2.29 11.47
N VAL A 48 -5.84 -1.57 12.39
CA VAL A 48 -4.65 -2.07 13.10
C VAL A 48 -5.01 -3.25 14.01
N GLY A 49 -6.13 -3.17 14.72
CA GLY A 49 -6.59 -4.26 15.61
C GLY A 49 -6.89 -5.53 14.86
N VAL A 50 -7.69 -5.44 13.77
CA VAL A 50 -8.03 -6.64 12.98
C VAL A 50 -6.79 -7.17 12.23
N LEU A 51 -5.90 -6.32 11.78
CA LEU A 51 -4.63 -6.74 11.19
C LEU A 51 -3.79 -7.53 12.22
N ALA A 52 -3.59 -7.01 13.43
CA ALA A 52 -2.78 -7.65 14.45
C ALA A 52 -3.40 -8.96 14.95
N PHE A 53 -4.65 -8.92 15.40
CA PHE A 53 -5.35 -10.11 15.95
C PHE A 53 -5.70 -11.12 14.86
N GLY A 54 -6.04 -10.65 13.65
CA GLY A 54 -6.31 -11.51 12.50
C GLY A 54 -5.06 -12.27 12.06
N SER A 55 -3.92 -11.59 11.96
CA SER A 55 -2.64 -12.23 11.62
C SER A 55 -2.22 -13.25 12.70
N ALA A 56 -2.37 -12.91 13.99
CA ALA A 56 -2.09 -13.84 15.09
C ALA A 56 -3.02 -15.06 15.05
N GLY A 57 -4.32 -14.83 14.87
CA GLY A 57 -5.32 -15.89 14.81
C GLY A 57 -5.08 -16.83 13.62
N LEU A 58 -4.84 -16.30 12.43
CA LEU A 58 -4.54 -17.09 11.24
C LEU A 58 -3.26 -17.91 11.42
N LEU A 59 -2.20 -17.31 11.97
CA LEU A 59 -0.95 -18.01 12.23
C LEU A 59 -1.14 -19.20 13.18
N LEU A 60 -1.83 -18.98 14.30
CA LEU A 60 -2.10 -20.03 15.28
C LEU A 60 -3.01 -21.14 14.74
N LEU A 61 -4.01 -20.79 13.94
CA LEU A 61 -4.96 -21.75 13.38
C LEU A 61 -4.33 -22.66 12.33
N THR A 62 -3.37 -22.15 11.56
CA THR A 62 -2.78 -22.89 10.42
C THR A 62 -1.49 -23.64 10.79
N HIS A 63 -0.67 -23.10 11.69
CA HIS A 63 0.62 -23.67 12.06
C HIS A 63 0.61 -24.31 13.47
N GLY A 64 -0.38 -24.00 14.28
CA GLY A 64 -0.41 -24.42 15.70
C GLY A 64 0.63 -23.67 16.53
N TRP A 65 0.64 -23.89 17.84
CA TRP A 65 1.43 -23.09 18.78
C TRP A 65 2.93 -23.20 18.57
N ALA A 66 3.47 -24.41 18.47
CA ALA A 66 4.92 -24.62 18.39
C ALA A 66 5.55 -24.08 17.09
N ALA A 67 4.90 -24.33 15.95
CA ALA A 67 5.40 -23.84 14.64
C ALA A 67 5.24 -22.33 14.50
N SER A 68 4.25 -21.71 15.16
CA SER A 68 4.05 -20.26 15.15
C SER A 68 5.18 -19.47 15.84
N LEU A 69 6.04 -20.12 16.61
CA LEU A 69 7.17 -19.50 17.29
C LEU A 69 8.46 -19.55 16.46
N VAL A 70 8.45 -20.22 15.31
CA VAL A 70 9.62 -20.30 14.42
C VAL A 70 9.69 -19.05 13.56
N THR A 71 10.89 -18.49 13.44
CA THR A 71 11.15 -17.32 12.60
C THR A 71 11.23 -17.70 11.13
N HIS A 72 10.42 -17.03 10.31
CA HIS A 72 10.45 -17.09 8.85
C HIS A 72 10.45 -15.66 8.30
N CYS A 73 11.31 -15.36 7.33
CA CYS A 73 11.37 -14.01 6.74
C CYS A 73 10.46 -13.83 5.53
N ASP A 74 10.00 -14.90 4.93
CA ASP A 74 9.13 -14.93 3.74
C ASP A 74 7.63 -15.01 4.07
N SER A 75 7.30 -15.31 5.33
CA SER A 75 5.93 -15.49 5.79
C SER A 75 5.68 -14.86 7.17
N MET A 76 4.40 -14.78 7.57
CA MET A 76 4.03 -14.27 8.88
C MET A 76 4.67 -15.11 9.99
N SER A 77 5.43 -14.47 10.87
CA SER A 77 6.19 -15.10 11.93
C SER A 77 6.43 -14.09 13.08
N PRO A 78 6.99 -14.50 14.24
CA PRO A 78 7.14 -13.63 15.40
C PRO A 78 7.76 -12.26 15.14
N PRO A 79 8.83 -12.10 14.32
CA PRO A 79 9.40 -10.80 14.00
C PRO A 79 8.42 -9.80 13.36
N TYR A 80 7.44 -10.27 12.63
CA TYR A 80 6.40 -9.43 12.02
C TYR A 80 5.19 -9.26 12.94
N LEU A 81 4.84 -10.31 13.68
CA LEU A 81 3.67 -10.29 14.56
C LEU A 81 3.89 -9.43 15.81
N ALA A 82 5.08 -9.50 16.43
CA ALA A 82 5.38 -8.74 17.63
C ALA A 82 5.26 -7.21 17.44
N PRO A 83 5.79 -6.60 16.35
CA PRO A 83 5.55 -5.20 16.03
C PRO A 83 4.07 -4.85 15.86
N LEU A 84 3.29 -5.68 15.19
CA LEU A 84 1.85 -5.46 15.03
C LEU A 84 1.11 -5.53 16.36
N ALA A 85 1.48 -6.49 17.22
CA ALA A 85 0.93 -6.63 18.56
C ALA A 85 1.28 -5.45 19.48
N LEU A 86 2.48 -4.86 19.33
CA LEU A 86 2.89 -3.65 20.06
C LEU A 86 2.17 -2.41 19.52
N LEU A 87 2.05 -2.28 18.19
CA LEU A 87 1.49 -1.09 17.54
C LEU A 87 0.09 -0.76 18.05
N PHE A 88 -0.76 -1.77 18.22
CA PHE A 88 -2.15 -1.58 18.62
C PHE A 88 -2.30 -0.95 20.02
N PRO A 89 -1.78 -1.53 21.12
CA PRO A 89 -1.89 -0.93 22.45
C PRO A 89 -1.10 0.37 22.58
N ALA A 90 0.07 0.49 21.93
CA ALA A 90 0.87 1.72 21.95
C ALA A 90 0.11 2.90 21.35
N MET A 91 -0.59 2.68 20.24
CA MET A 91 -1.42 3.70 19.59
C MET A 91 -2.62 4.10 20.47
N LEU A 92 -3.29 3.14 21.13
CA LEU A 92 -4.40 3.41 22.05
C LEU A 92 -3.93 4.24 23.26
N LEU A 93 -2.82 3.83 23.87
CA LEU A 93 -2.24 4.52 25.02
C LEU A 93 -1.77 5.93 24.64
N GLY A 94 -1.05 6.04 23.53
CA GLY A 94 -0.56 7.31 23.04
C GLY A 94 -1.67 8.34 22.80
N ARG A 95 -2.81 7.91 22.21
CA ARG A 95 -3.99 8.79 22.05
C ARG A 95 -4.57 9.22 23.39
N ARG A 96 -4.65 8.31 24.39
CA ARG A 96 -5.16 8.66 25.72
C ARG A 96 -4.32 9.74 26.39
N ILE A 97 -2.99 9.70 26.20
CA ILE A 97 -2.05 10.65 26.79
C ILE A 97 -2.07 11.98 26.04
N ALA A 98 -2.00 11.98 24.71
CA ALA A 98 -1.85 13.19 23.91
C ALA A 98 -3.19 13.90 23.63
N GLY A 99 -4.32 13.16 23.69
CA GLY A 99 -5.62 13.64 23.22
C GLY A 99 -5.69 13.74 21.68
N ASP A 100 -6.75 14.37 21.17
CA ASP A 100 -7.02 14.45 19.72
C ASP A 100 -7.47 15.86 19.25
N SER A 101 -7.18 16.90 20.04
CA SER A 101 -7.65 18.26 19.78
C SER A 101 -7.03 18.91 18.53
N THR A 102 -5.79 18.54 18.18
CA THR A 102 -5.07 19.08 17.01
C THR A 102 -4.55 17.96 16.12
N ALA A 103 -4.29 18.24 14.83
CA ALA A 103 -3.69 17.29 13.90
C ALA A 103 -2.35 16.73 14.43
N LEU A 104 -1.52 17.58 15.03
CA LEU A 104 -0.24 17.19 15.59
C LEU A 104 -0.41 16.22 16.78
N ARG A 105 -1.35 16.48 17.69
CA ARG A 105 -1.64 15.57 18.81
C ARG A 105 -2.21 14.24 18.38
N ARG A 106 -2.88 14.19 17.22
CA ARG A 106 -3.38 12.95 16.63
C ARG A 106 -2.29 12.12 15.97
N ILE A 107 -1.39 12.77 15.21
CA ILE A 107 -0.39 12.04 14.42
C ILE A 107 0.82 11.59 15.25
N LEU A 108 1.28 12.40 16.22
CA LEU A 108 2.47 12.10 17.03
C LEU A 108 2.39 10.73 17.73
N PRO A 109 1.30 10.37 18.45
CA PRO A 109 1.21 9.07 19.11
C PRO A 109 1.21 7.88 18.11
N VAL A 110 0.58 8.06 16.96
CA VAL A 110 0.55 7.02 15.91
C VAL A 110 1.94 6.83 15.32
N THR A 111 2.64 7.93 15.04
CA THR A 111 4.03 7.89 14.55
C THR A 111 4.97 7.28 15.59
N ALA A 112 4.86 7.67 16.85
CA ALA A 112 5.67 7.11 17.94
C ALA A 112 5.42 5.59 18.09
N ALA A 113 4.17 5.15 18.03
CA ALA A 113 3.82 3.73 18.06
C ALA A 113 4.40 2.99 16.83
N GLY A 114 4.37 3.60 15.65
CA GLY A 114 4.99 3.06 14.44
C GLY A 114 6.51 2.93 14.56
N ILE A 115 7.19 3.95 15.10
CA ILE A 115 8.64 3.92 15.36
C ILE A 115 8.98 2.82 16.38
N ALA A 116 8.21 2.70 17.45
CA ALA A 116 8.41 1.64 18.45
C ALA A 116 8.21 0.24 17.85
N ALA A 117 7.20 0.06 17.00
CA ALA A 117 6.97 -1.19 16.28
C ALA A 117 8.13 -1.50 15.31
N ALA A 118 8.62 -0.51 14.56
CA ALA A 118 9.78 -0.66 13.70
C ALA A 118 11.04 -1.02 14.51
N GLY A 119 11.28 -0.36 15.64
CA GLY A 119 12.38 -0.68 16.55
C GLY A 119 12.29 -2.12 17.09
N LEU A 120 11.09 -2.58 17.41
CA LEU A 120 10.88 -3.96 17.86
C LEU A 120 11.19 -4.96 16.72
N PHE A 121 10.77 -4.66 15.48
CA PHE A 121 11.13 -5.48 14.31
C PHE A 121 12.65 -5.59 14.13
N LEU A 122 13.37 -4.45 14.22
CA LEU A 122 14.83 -4.42 14.14
C LEU A 122 15.50 -5.27 15.23
N ALA A 123 14.89 -5.33 16.40
CA ALA A 123 15.42 -6.09 17.54
C ALA A 123 15.09 -7.59 17.45
N THR A 124 13.93 -7.96 16.87
CA THR A 124 13.44 -9.35 16.88
C THR A 124 13.64 -10.10 15.56
N GLY A 125 13.93 -9.39 14.47
CA GLY A 125 14.10 -9.96 13.14
C GLY A 125 15.23 -9.34 12.34
N PRO A 126 16.44 -9.15 12.92
CA PRO A 126 17.56 -8.54 12.20
C PRO A 126 17.93 -9.33 10.94
N GLU A 127 17.78 -10.65 10.96
CA GLU A 127 18.01 -11.54 9.82
C GLU A 127 17.04 -11.29 8.66
N CYS A 128 15.84 -10.77 8.93
CA CYS A 128 14.83 -10.48 7.91
C CYS A 128 15.00 -9.10 7.25
N LEU A 129 15.97 -8.27 7.70
CA LEU A 129 16.24 -6.96 7.12
C LEU A 129 16.75 -7.02 5.68
N ALA A 130 17.48 -8.10 5.34
CA ALA A 130 17.98 -8.29 3.98
C ALA A 130 16.90 -8.77 2.98
N GLY A 131 15.63 -8.84 3.46
CA GLY A 131 14.46 -9.20 2.65
C GLY A 131 13.97 -10.63 2.89
N PRO A 132 12.82 -10.98 2.29
CA PRO A 132 12.15 -12.26 2.55
C PRO A 132 12.96 -13.48 2.09
N PHE A 133 13.94 -13.29 1.21
CA PHE A 133 14.77 -14.36 0.65
C PHE A 133 16.19 -14.38 1.21
N SER A 134 16.48 -13.62 2.25
CA SER A 134 17.81 -13.54 2.88
C SER A 134 18.28 -14.87 3.49
N THR A 135 17.34 -15.74 3.85
CA THR A 135 17.61 -17.06 4.45
C THR A 135 17.65 -18.21 3.44
N LEU A 136 17.53 -17.90 2.12
CA LEU A 136 17.64 -18.93 1.08
C LEU A 136 19.03 -19.56 1.05
N ASP A 137 19.07 -20.86 0.80
CA ASP A 137 20.32 -21.57 0.48
C ASP A 137 21.04 -20.86 -0.67
N PRO A 138 22.37 -20.65 -0.62
CA PRO A 138 23.12 -19.96 -1.67
C PRO A 138 22.95 -20.56 -3.08
N VAL A 139 22.74 -21.88 -3.19
CA VAL A 139 22.47 -22.55 -4.46
C VAL A 139 21.09 -22.13 -4.99
N VAL A 140 20.07 -22.17 -4.14
CA VAL A 140 18.70 -21.76 -4.50
C VAL A 140 18.68 -20.27 -4.87
N TYR A 141 19.35 -19.42 -4.10
CA TYR A 141 19.47 -17.99 -4.41
C TYR A 141 20.08 -17.76 -5.79
N ARG A 142 21.22 -18.41 -6.09
CA ARG A 142 21.96 -18.22 -7.33
C ARG A 142 21.25 -18.77 -8.56
N TYR A 143 20.69 -19.98 -8.49
CA TYR A 143 20.15 -20.68 -9.67
C TYR A 143 18.65 -20.47 -9.87
N TRP A 144 17.93 -20.07 -8.84
CA TRP A 144 16.48 -19.80 -8.92
C TRP A 144 16.15 -18.33 -8.75
N TYR A 145 16.48 -17.73 -7.60
CA TYR A 145 16.02 -16.37 -7.27
C TYR A 145 16.55 -15.30 -8.23
N LEU A 146 17.84 -15.35 -8.60
CA LEU A 146 18.41 -14.40 -9.57
C LEU A 146 17.83 -14.55 -10.98
N GLY A 147 17.21 -15.70 -11.32
CA GLY A 147 16.48 -15.92 -12.56
C GLY A 147 15.00 -15.47 -12.52
N VAL A 148 14.46 -15.16 -11.33
CA VAL A 148 13.05 -14.75 -11.17
C VAL A 148 12.92 -13.25 -11.37
N MET A 149 12.59 -12.84 -12.61
CA MET A 149 12.46 -11.42 -12.99
C MET A 149 11.45 -10.65 -12.14
N GLU A 150 10.41 -11.33 -11.64
CA GLU A 150 9.35 -10.72 -10.84
C GLU A 150 9.82 -10.14 -9.49
N GLY A 151 10.90 -10.69 -8.92
CA GLY A 151 11.52 -10.22 -7.68
C GLY A 151 12.51 -9.08 -7.89
N GLN A 152 12.86 -8.75 -9.14
CA GLN A 152 13.91 -7.81 -9.45
C GLN A 152 13.38 -6.37 -9.60
N PRO A 153 14.24 -5.36 -9.32
CA PRO A 153 13.87 -3.96 -9.44
C PRO A 153 13.80 -3.49 -10.90
N VAL A 154 13.20 -2.32 -11.10
CA VAL A 154 12.94 -1.72 -12.41
C VAL A 154 14.22 -1.57 -13.26
N TRP A 155 15.36 -1.25 -12.66
CA TRP A 155 16.62 -1.06 -13.39
C TRP A 155 17.28 -2.34 -13.92
N GLN A 156 16.76 -3.51 -13.56
CA GLN A 156 17.17 -4.80 -14.08
C GLN A 156 16.21 -5.34 -15.16
N GLN A 157 15.18 -4.57 -15.51
CA GLN A 157 14.16 -4.95 -16.48
C GLN A 157 14.46 -4.44 -17.88
N GLY A 158 13.88 -5.10 -18.89
CA GLY A 158 13.93 -4.60 -20.27
C GLY A 158 13.08 -3.34 -20.49
N PRO A 159 13.37 -2.54 -21.54
CA PRO A 159 12.71 -1.23 -21.76
C PRO A 159 11.19 -1.28 -21.79
N THR A 160 10.62 -2.30 -22.40
CA THR A 160 9.14 -2.47 -22.44
C THR A 160 8.55 -2.67 -21.05
N VAL A 161 9.19 -3.50 -20.22
CA VAL A 161 8.74 -3.75 -18.85
C VAL A 161 8.91 -2.49 -17.99
N ILE A 162 10.01 -1.75 -18.16
CA ILE A 162 10.21 -0.45 -17.51
C ILE A 162 9.07 0.51 -17.86
N ALA A 163 8.71 0.61 -19.13
CA ALA A 163 7.58 1.46 -19.56
C ALA A 163 6.27 1.03 -18.92
N LEU A 164 5.98 -0.27 -18.85
CA LEU A 164 4.79 -0.80 -18.19
C LEU A 164 4.76 -0.53 -16.68
N ILE A 165 5.91 -0.59 -16.01
CA ILE A 165 5.98 -0.27 -14.58
C ILE A 165 5.72 1.22 -14.32
N LEU A 166 6.27 2.09 -15.17
CA LEU A 166 6.29 3.53 -14.90
C LEU A 166 5.07 4.28 -15.48
N VAL A 167 4.72 4.04 -16.75
CA VAL A 167 3.77 4.90 -17.46
C VAL A 167 2.36 4.86 -16.88
N PRO A 168 1.68 3.70 -16.74
CA PRO A 168 0.30 3.68 -16.28
C PRO A 168 0.12 4.23 -14.85
N PRO A 169 1.00 3.90 -13.87
CA PRO A 169 0.89 4.50 -12.54
C PRO A 169 1.17 6.00 -12.51
N LEU A 170 2.13 6.50 -13.29
CA LEU A 170 2.41 7.94 -13.37
C LEU A 170 1.23 8.70 -13.96
N VAL A 171 0.64 8.20 -15.05
CA VAL A 171 -0.57 8.79 -15.65
C VAL A 171 -1.72 8.77 -14.65
N GLY A 172 -1.91 7.65 -13.95
CA GLY A 172 -2.93 7.54 -12.90
C GLY A 172 -2.72 8.52 -11.75
N LEU A 173 -1.47 8.68 -11.28
CA LEU A 173 -1.13 9.66 -10.23
C LEU A 173 -1.45 11.09 -10.68
N VAL A 174 -1.14 11.45 -11.92
CA VAL A 174 -1.54 12.77 -12.49
C VAL A 174 -3.06 12.93 -12.44
N GLY A 175 -3.81 11.88 -12.82
CA GLY A 175 -5.28 11.88 -12.75
C GLY A 175 -5.80 12.06 -11.33
N LEU A 176 -5.22 11.36 -10.36
CA LEU A 176 -5.59 11.46 -8.94
C LEU A 176 -5.31 12.86 -8.37
N ILE A 177 -4.17 13.45 -8.71
CA ILE A 177 -3.81 14.82 -8.30
C ILE A 177 -4.80 15.83 -8.89
N LEU A 178 -5.11 15.72 -10.19
CA LEU A 178 -6.06 16.62 -10.84
C LEU A 178 -7.48 16.45 -10.28
N ALA A 179 -7.90 15.22 -9.99
CA ALA A 179 -9.18 14.95 -9.33
C ALA A 179 -9.23 15.60 -7.94
N PHE A 180 -8.18 15.42 -7.14
CA PHE A 180 -8.05 16.04 -5.81
C PHE A 180 -8.11 17.57 -5.85
N VAL A 181 -7.40 18.20 -6.79
CA VAL A 181 -7.37 19.68 -6.91
C VAL A 181 -8.72 20.24 -7.33
N ARG A 182 -9.46 19.52 -8.18
CA ARG A 182 -10.77 19.98 -8.68
C ARG A 182 -11.93 19.64 -7.77
N GLU A 183 -11.76 18.73 -6.84
CA GLU A 183 -12.81 18.36 -5.89
C GLU A 183 -12.99 19.46 -4.84
N THR A 184 -14.21 19.89 -4.64
CA THR A 184 -14.58 20.92 -3.65
C THR A 184 -15.09 20.33 -2.36
N ASP A 185 -15.67 19.14 -2.41
CA ASP A 185 -16.14 18.44 -1.22
C ASP A 185 -14.97 17.87 -0.41
N ARG A 186 -14.90 18.25 0.86
CA ARG A 186 -13.80 17.88 1.75
C ARG A 186 -13.69 16.36 1.95
N ALA A 187 -14.81 15.66 2.05
CA ALA A 187 -14.81 14.22 2.29
C ALA A 187 -14.28 13.49 1.06
N ARG A 188 -14.73 13.87 -0.14
CA ARG A 188 -14.23 13.31 -1.41
C ARG A 188 -12.76 13.66 -1.66
N ARG A 189 -12.31 14.86 -1.26
CA ARG A 189 -10.88 15.21 -1.33
C ARG A 189 -10.03 14.26 -0.49
N LEU A 190 -10.48 13.91 0.72
CA LEU A 190 -9.78 12.92 1.55
C LEU A 190 -9.80 11.53 0.91
N ASP A 191 -10.85 11.17 0.19
CA ASP A 191 -10.89 9.88 -0.54
C ASP A 191 -9.90 9.88 -1.71
N TRP A 192 -9.84 10.95 -2.52
CA TRP A 192 -8.84 11.10 -3.58
C TRP A 192 -7.41 11.07 -3.04
N LEU A 193 -7.15 11.79 -1.95
CA LEU A 193 -5.85 11.77 -1.28
C LEU A 193 -5.47 10.37 -0.78
N SER A 194 -6.45 9.62 -0.27
CA SER A 194 -6.23 8.26 0.21
C SER A 194 -5.85 7.31 -0.92
N ILE A 195 -6.57 7.36 -2.04
CA ILE A 195 -6.25 6.55 -3.22
C ILE A 195 -4.89 6.98 -3.80
N ALA A 196 -4.59 8.28 -3.85
CA ALA A 196 -3.30 8.80 -4.29
C ALA A 196 -2.14 8.31 -3.41
N GLY A 197 -2.34 8.28 -2.08
CA GLY A 197 -1.35 7.74 -1.14
C GLY A 197 -1.11 6.24 -1.34
N LEU A 198 -2.16 5.45 -1.55
CA LEU A 198 -2.06 4.03 -1.87
C LEU A 198 -1.38 3.80 -3.23
N ALA A 199 -1.75 4.58 -4.25
CA ALA A 199 -1.14 4.50 -5.59
C ALA A 199 0.35 4.87 -5.55
N LEU A 200 0.72 5.97 -4.90
CA LEU A 200 2.10 6.43 -4.77
C LEU A 200 2.95 5.40 -4.01
N GLY A 201 2.46 4.91 -2.88
CA GLY A 201 3.17 3.91 -2.08
C GLY A 201 3.36 2.61 -2.83
N SER A 202 2.31 2.10 -3.48
CA SER A 202 2.39 0.88 -4.30
C SER A 202 3.29 1.07 -5.51
N PHE A 203 3.28 2.25 -6.14
CA PHE A 203 4.18 2.59 -7.23
C PHE A 203 5.65 2.59 -6.75
N ALA A 204 5.95 3.18 -5.60
CA ALA A 204 7.30 3.16 -5.03
C ALA A 204 7.80 1.71 -4.79
N ILE A 205 6.92 0.81 -4.30
CA ILE A 205 7.27 -0.60 -4.14
C ILE A 205 7.50 -1.26 -5.50
N SER A 206 6.69 -0.95 -6.53
CA SER A 206 6.83 -1.54 -7.86
C SER A 206 8.15 -1.19 -8.56
N ILE A 207 8.78 -0.08 -8.19
CA ILE A 207 10.12 0.28 -8.65
C ILE A 207 11.18 -0.68 -8.08
N LEU A 208 10.96 -1.16 -6.85
CA LEU A 208 11.88 -2.08 -6.16
C LEU A 208 11.62 -3.55 -6.49
N VAL A 209 10.37 -3.90 -6.76
CA VAL A 209 9.94 -5.30 -6.99
C VAL A 209 8.87 -5.33 -8.08
N LEU A 210 9.19 -5.92 -9.24
CA LEU A 210 8.30 -5.96 -10.41
C LEU A 210 6.90 -6.52 -10.07
N ARG A 211 6.81 -7.55 -9.26
CA ARG A 211 5.54 -8.19 -8.84
C ARG A 211 4.54 -7.19 -8.23
N ALA A 212 5.01 -6.13 -7.58
CA ALA A 212 4.18 -5.09 -7.01
C ALA A 212 3.49 -4.19 -8.06
N MET A 213 3.89 -4.29 -9.34
CA MET A 213 3.32 -3.51 -10.45
C MET A 213 1.80 -3.66 -10.55
N SER A 214 1.26 -4.86 -10.39
CA SER A 214 -0.18 -5.12 -10.45
C SER A 214 -0.97 -4.32 -9.42
N VAL A 215 -0.43 -4.17 -8.21
CA VAL A 215 -1.05 -3.39 -7.13
C VAL A 215 -0.97 -1.88 -7.43
N ALA A 216 0.16 -1.41 -7.96
CA ALA A 216 0.32 -0.03 -8.38
C ALA A 216 -0.68 0.35 -9.49
N HIS A 217 -0.85 -0.52 -10.48
CA HIS A 217 -1.83 -0.34 -11.57
C HIS A 217 -3.27 -0.32 -11.04
N MET A 218 -3.62 -1.22 -10.11
CA MET A 218 -4.95 -1.27 -9.52
C MET A 218 -5.33 0.05 -8.84
N PHE A 219 -4.44 0.64 -8.05
CA PHE A 219 -4.71 1.93 -7.40
C PHE A 219 -4.64 3.11 -8.37
N ALA A 220 -3.80 3.06 -9.40
CA ALA A 220 -3.71 4.08 -10.43
C ALA A 220 -4.95 4.12 -11.35
N LEU A 221 -5.70 3.02 -11.44
CA LEU A 221 -6.87 2.89 -12.31
C LEU A 221 -7.92 3.98 -12.06
N ALA A 222 -8.15 4.36 -10.80
CA ALA A 222 -9.10 5.41 -10.48
C ALA A 222 -8.71 6.77 -11.09
N GLY A 223 -7.41 7.11 -11.10
CA GLY A 223 -6.89 8.32 -11.72
C GLY A 223 -6.93 8.25 -13.25
N ASN A 224 -6.56 7.11 -13.82
CA ASN A 224 -6.67 6.88 -15.27
C ASN A 224 -8.11 7.03 -15.75
N ALA A 225 -9.07 6.39 -15.05
CA ALA A 225 -10.50 6.50 -15.39
C ALA A 225 -11.00 7.95 -15.29
N TRP A 226 -10.60 8.69 -14.27
CA TRP A 226 -10.95 10.09 -14.11
C TRP A 226 -10.38 10.96 -15.25
N LEU A 227 -9.12 10.74 -15.66
CA LEU A 227 -8.50 11.43 -16.80
C LEU A 227 -9.25 11.15 -18.09
N ILE A 228 -9.50 9.87 -18.39
CA ILE A 228 -10.22 9.46 -19.59
C ILE A 228 -11.59 10.12 -19.63
N ALA A 229 -12.37 10.06 -18.56
CA ALA A 229 -13.68 10.70 -18.46
C ALA A 229 -13.61 12.22 -18.67
N SER A 230 -12.62 12.88 -18.05
CA SER A 230 -12.41 14.32 -18.17
C SER A 230 -11.99 14.74 -19.58
N LEU A 231 -11.13 13.98 -20.23
CA LEU A 231 -10.71 14.22 -21.62
C LEU A 231 -11.84 13.95 -22.59
N TYR A 232 -12.57 12.86 -22.40
CA TYR A 232 -13.72 12.51 -23.24
C TYR A 232 -14.79 13.59 -23.24
N THR A 233 -15.13 14.16 -22.08
CA THR A 233 -16.09 15.27 -22.00
C THR A 233 -15.63 16.50 -22.78
N ARG A 234 -14.32 16.82 -22.76
CA ARG A 234 -13.74 17.91 -23.55
C ARG A 234 -13.74 17.63 -25.05
N ILE A 235 -13.39 16.40 -25.42
CA ILE A 235 -13.41 15.95 -26.83
C ILE A 235 -14.81 16.08 -27.42
N ARG A 236 -15.83 15.69 -26.65
CA ARG A 236 -17.23 15.83 -27.09
C ARG A 236 -17.68 17.27 -27.32
N ALA A 237 -17.05 18.24 -26.64
CA ALA A 237 -17.34 19.67 -26.80
C ALA A 237 -16.63 20.31 -28.01
N LEU A 238 -15.76 19.58 -28.73
CA LEU A 238 -15.10 20.11 -29.92
C LEU A 238 -16.12 20.40 -31.04
N PRO A 239 -15.97 21.51 -31.78
CA PRO A 239 -16.99 21.95 -32.75
C PRO A 239 -17.04 21.06 -34.00
N ARG A 240 -15.89 20.51 -34.43
CA ARG A 240 -15.80 19.75 -35.69
C ARG A 240 -15.87 18.24 -35.46
N MET A 241 -16.69 17.56 -36.27
CA MET A 241 -16.88 16.11 -36.16
C MET A 241 -15.56 15.33 -36.33
N MET A 242 -14.72 15.71 -37.30
CA MET A 242 -13.45 15.03 -37.56
C MET A 242 -12.46 15.18 -36.39
N GLU A 243 -12.43 16.35 -35.74
CA GLU A 243 -11.61 16.57 -34.55
C GLU A 243 -12.08 15.68 -33.39
N ARG A 244 -13.40 15.53 -33.20
CA ARG A 244 -13.96 14.64 -32.18
C ARG A 244 -13.58 13.17 -32.42
N VAL A 245 -13.74 12.71 -33.66
CA VAL A 245 -13.41 11.32 -34.03
C VAL A 245 -11.91 11.07 -33.84
N GLY A 246 -11.06 11.93 -34.40
CA GLY A 246 -9.61 11.80 -34.31
C GLY A 246 -9.12 11.83 -32.86
N ALA A 247 -9.62 12.76 -32.04
CA ALA A 247 -9.24 12.86 -30.63
C ALA A 247 -9.76 11.67 -29.80
N THR A 248 -10.94 11.11 -30.12
CA THR A 248 -11.45 9.90 -29.45
C THR A 248 -10.60 8.70 -29.79
N VAL A 249 -10.24 8.49 -31.05
CA VAL A 249 -9.35 7.41 -31.50
C VAL A 249 -7.99 7.53 -30.78
N LEU A 250 -7.41 8.74 -30.75
CA LEU A 250 -6.15 8.99 -30.06
C LEU A 250 -6.26 8.67 -28.56
N LEU A 251 -7.36 9.07 -27.90
CA LEU A 251 -7.60 8.75 -26.48
C LEU A 251 -7.66 7.24 -26.26
N CYS A 252 -8.31 6.49 -27.13
CA CYS A 252 -8.37 5.02 -27.03
C CYS A 252 -6.99 4.37 -27.21
N VAL A 253 -6.20 4.84 -28.19
CA VAL A 253 -4.86 4.30 -28.47
C VAL A 253 -3.85 4.62 -27.35
N LEU A 254 -3.97 5.79 -26.74
CA LEU A 254 -3.08 6.23 -25.65
C LEU A 254 -3.59 5.80 -24.26
N SER A 255 -4.79 5.25 -24.18
CA SER A 255 -5.32 4.70 -22.92
C SER A 255 -4.49 3.49 -22.52
N PRO A 256 -3.96 3.43 -21.29
CA PRO A 256 -3.33 2.22 -20.77
C PRO A 256 -4.43 1.16 -20.59
N ALA A 257 -4.52 0.25 -21.55
CA ALA A 257 -5.42 -0.89 -21.53
C ALA A 257 -4.79 -2.05 -20.75
#